data_4eb164f2c4d8ec015cdd42ceef088e39
#
_entry.id   4eb164f2c4d8ec015cdd42ceef088e39
#
_cell.length_a   1.000
_cell.length_b   1.000
_cell.length_c   1.000
_cell.angle_alpha   90.00
_cell.angle_beta   90.00
_cell.angle_gamma   90.00
#
_symmetry.space_group_name_H-M   'P 1'
#
loop_
_entity.id
_entity.type
_entity.pdbx_description
1 polymer ?
#
loop_
_entity_poly.entity_id
_entity_poly.type
_entity_poly.pdbx_seq_one_letter_code
_entity_poly.pdbx_strand_id
1 'polypeptide(L)'
;MAILELKDLNPPSESLECAQLPIVEVLLLVVEDDELLSSYSFLKDTFMSYITELGLVYFGVTGDGQNKVKISLVRCSKGSIHVNAAQNVARTAIKTLKPKAVFSVGCCAGLNKTKAKLGDVVISAKLSTFGDKMVVHDQRQWDGRTLDVSRKFGSLIKSAADGWKAPLKNPHDGPNVKIHRDAEILTGVEVVNSLKECKQLRRQFPQAIAIEQEGQG
;
A
#
# COMPACT_ATOMS: atom_id res chain seq x y z
N MET A 1 8.28 -15.63 -15.90
CA MET A 1 6.99 -14.94 -15.80
C MET A 1 6.96 -13.90 -16.92
N ALA A 2 5.93 -13.87 -17.76
CA ALA A 2 5.75 -12.82 -18.74
C ALA A 2 5.48 -11.50 -17.98
N ILE A 3 5.99 -10.38 -18.50
CA ILE A 3 5.68 -9.06 -17.97
C ILE A 3 4.26 -8.74 -18.41
N LEU A 4 3.34 -8.55 -17.46
CA LEU A 4 1.97 -8.14 -17.72
C LEU A 4 1.96 -6.66 -18.13
N GLU A 5 1.14 -6.31 -19.12
CA GLU A 5 0.89 -4.93 -19.52
C GLU A 5 -0.60 -4.59 -19.29
N LEU A 6 -0.94 -3.30 -19.22
CA LEU A 6 -2.34 -2.88 -19.02
C LEU A 6 -3.32 -3.43 -20.07
N LYS A 7 -2.86 -3.62 -21.29
CA LYS A 7 -3.64 -4.22 -22.37
C LYS A 7 -4.01 -5.70 -22.15
N ASP A 8 -3.27 -6.38 -21.26
CA ASP A 8 -3.48 -7.79 -20.94
C ASP A 8 -4.53 -7.98 -19.83
N LEU A 9 -5.03 -6.88 -19.26
CA LEU A 9 -6.11 -6.93 -18.30
C LEU A 9 -7.43 -7.22 -19.03
N ASN A 10 -8.24 -8.10 -18.46
CA ASN A 10 -9.55 -8.41 -19.04
C ASN A 10 -10.39 -7.13 -19.15
N PRO A 11 -11.10 -6.92 -20.28
CA PRO A 11 -12.01 -5.79 -20.40
C PRO A 11 -13.13 -5.88 -19.34
N PRO A 12 -13.74 -4.75 -18.95
CA PRO A 12 -14.84 -4.76 -17.99
C PRO A 12 -15.97 -5.63 -18.49
N SER A 13 -16.39 -6.61 -17.69
CA SER A 13 -17.42 -7.55 -18.06
C SER A 13 -18.80 -6.89 -18.10
N GLU A 14 -19.15 -6.15 -17.07
CA GLU A 14 -20.40 -5.42 -16.94
C GLU A 14 -20.30 -4.37 -15.83
N SER A 15 -21.19 -3.36 -15.85
CA SER A 15 -21.38 -2.46 -14.73
C SER A 15 -22.16 -3.19 -13.63
N LEU A 16 -21.58 -3.28 -12.44
CA LEU A 16 -22.25 -3.89 -11.28
C LEU A 16 -22.92 -2.82 -10.43
N GLU A 17 -24.21 -3.04 -10.15
CA GLU A 17 -24.91 -2.27 -9.12
C GLU A 17 -24.51 -2.74 -7.72
N CYS A 18 -24.63 -1.87 -6.72
CA CYS A 18 -24.27 -2.15 -5.33
C CYS A 18 -24.87 -3.44 -4.76
N ALA A 19 -26.07 -3.83 -5.24
CA ALA A 19 -26.77 -5.04 -4.79
C ALA A 19 -26.17 -6.35 -5.37
N GLN A 20 -25.32 -6.26 -6.38
CA GLN A 20 -24.73 -7.40 -7.08
C GLN A 20 -23.23 -7.57 -6.81
N LEU A 21 -22.68 -6.75 -5.92
CA LEU A 21 -21.25 -6.78 -5.63
C LEU A 21 -20.82 -8.11 -5.02
N PRO A 22 -19.71 -8.67 -5.47
CA PRO A 22 -19.16 -9.87 -4.87
C PRO A 22 -18.70 -9.61 -3.43
N ILE A 23 -18.71 -10.66 -2.61
CA ILE A 23 -18.12 -10.60 -1.27
C ILE A 23 -16.61 -10.33 -1.42
N VAL A 24 -16.14 -9.29 -0.75
CA VAL A 24 -14.72 -8.90 -0.70
C VAL A 24 -14.20 -9.13 0.72
N GLU A 25 -13.07 -9.81 0.83
CA GLU A 25 -12.42 -10.00 2.14
C GLU A 25 -11.26 -9.03 2.32
N VAL A 26 -10.50 -8.80 1.27
CA VAL A 26 -9.36 -7.89 1.28
C VAL A 26 -9.47 -6.90 0.14
N LEU A 27 -9.30 -5.63 0.48
CA LEU A 27 -9.17 -4.53 -0.47
C LEU A 27 -7.69 -4.14 -0.58
N LEU A 28 -7.17 -4.13 -1.79
CA LEU A 28 -5.86 -3.58 -2.11
C LEU A 28 -6.04 -2.23 -2.79
N LEU A 29 -5.35 -1.22 -2.28
CA LEU A 29 -5.27 0.11 -2.86
C LEU A 29 -3.89 0.27 -3.49
N VAL A 30 -3.84 0.71 -4.75
CA VAL A 30 -2.61 0.95 -5.52
C VAL A 30 -2.71 2.27 -6.26
N VAL A 31 -1.57 2.82 -6.66
CA VAL A 31 -1.51 4.11 -7.36
C VAL A 31 -0.91 3.96 -8.74
N GLU A 32 0.25 3.34 -8.85
CA GLU A 32 1.01 3.21 -10.08
C GLU A 32 0.61 1.97 -10.89
N ASP A 33 0.87 2.01 -12.21
CA ASP A 33 0.59 0.88 -13.10
C ASP A 33 1.34 -0.39 -12.71
N ASP A 34 2.60 -0.26 -12.32
CA ASP A 34 3.43 -1.38 -11.90
C ASP A 34 2.91 -2.05 -10.61
N GLU A 35 2.36 -1.27 -9.69
CA GLU A 35 1.72 -1.76 -8.46
C GLU A 35 0.43 -2.50 -8.77
N LEU A 36 -0.39 -1.94 -9.68
CA LEU A 36 -1.61 -2.58 -10.17
C LEU A 36 -1.31 -3.92 -10.84
N LEU A 37 -0.42 -3.91 -11.83
CA LEU A 37 -0.07 -5.10 -12.60
C LEU A 37 0.59 -6.18 -11.74
N SER A 38 1.49 -5.77 -10.84
CA SER A 38 2.11 -6.68 -9.89
C SER A 38 1.08 -7.33 -8.98
N SER A 39 0.19 -6.54 -8.38
CA SER A 39 -0.86 -7.05 -7.50
C SER A 39 -1.84 -7.95 -8.26
N TYR A 40 -2.25 -7.55 -9.46
CA TYR A 40 -3.16 -8.32 -10.31
C TYR A 40 -2.55 -9.68 -10.72
N SER A 41 -1.25 -9.75 -10.97
CA SER A 41 -0.57 -10.98 -11.39
C SER A 41 -0.65 -12.13 -10.38
N PHE A 42 -0.94 -11.84 -9.12
CA PHE A 42 -1.11 -12.84 -8.05
C PHE A 42 -2.57 -13.28 -7.87
N LEU A 43 -3.49 -12.68 -8.61
CA LEU A 43 -4.91 -13.03 -8.55
C LEU A 43 -5.24 -14.13 -9.57
N LYS A 44 -6.14 -15.01 -9.17
CA LYS A 44 -6.76 -16.04 -10.01
C LYS A 44 -8.25 -15.70 -10.19
N ASP A 45 -8.89 -16.29 -11.19
CA ASP A 45 -10.32 -16.11 -11.48
C ASP A 45 -10.70 -14.62 -11.55
N THR A 46 -9.88 -13.84 -12.26
CA THR A 46 -9.98 -12.40 -12.30
C THR A 46 -11.07 -11.91 -13.24
N PHE A 47 -11.75 -10.87 -12.80
CA PHE A 47 -12.64 -10.07 -13.65
C PHE A 47 -12.59 -8.60 -13.25
N MET A 48 -13.05 -7.72 -14.12
CA MET A 48 -13.10 -6.28 -13.89
C MET A 48 -14.53 -5.78 -14.07
N SER A 49 -14.97 -4.89 -13.19
CA SER A 49 -16.28 -4.26 -13.28
C SER A 49 -16.18 -2.77 -13.00
N TYR A 50 -17.11 -2.02 -13.59
CA TYR A 50 -17.28 -0.61 -13.29
C TYR A 50 -18.29 -0.44 -12.16
N ILE A 51 -17.91 0.27 -11.11
CA ILE A 51 -18.78 0.65 -9.99
C ILE A 51 -18.86 2.16 -9.98
N THR A 52 -20.07 2.72 -10.01
CA THR A 52 -20.31 4.16 -10.19
C THR A 52 -19.50 5.03 -9.23
N GLU A 53 -19.40 4.61 -7.96
CA GLU A 53 -18.72 5.38 -6.92
C GLU A 53 -17.20 5.19 -6.88
N LEU A 54 -16.68 4.14 -7.54
CA LEU A 54 -15.27 3.73 -7.45
C LEU A 54 -14.54 3.75 -8.78
N GLY A 55 -15.29 3.75 -9.90
CA GLY A 55 -14.73 3.52 -11.21
C GLY A 55 -14.43 2.04 -11.47
N LEU A 56 -13.30 1.76 -12.09
CA LEU A 56 -12.87 0.39 -12.38
C LEU A 56 -12.35 -0.31 -11.12
N VAL A 57 -12.93 -1.47 -10.83
CA VAL A 57 -12.54 -2.35 -9.73
C VAL A 57 -12.20 -3.72 -10.28
N TYR A 58 -11.04 -4.23 -9.90
CA TYR A 58 -10.58 -5.56 -10.27
C TYR A 58 -10.89 -6.52 -9.13
N PHE A 59 -11.43 -7.66 -9.47
CA PHE A 59 -11.76 -8.72 -8.52
C PHE A 59 -10.98 -9.98 -8.86
N GLY A 60 -10.69 -10.76 -7.83
CA GLY A 60 -10.05 -12.05 -8.01
C GLY A 60 -9.91 -12.79 -6.69
N VAL A 61 -9.25 -13.92 -6.73
CA VAL A 61 -8.95 -14.71 -5.55
C VAL A 61 -7.45 -14.99 -5.46
N THR A 62 -6.93 -15.11 -4.25
CA THR A 62 -5.58 -15.63 -3.99
C THR A 62 -5.66 -16.81 -3.04
N GLY A 63 -4.59 -17.63 -3.00
CA GLY A 63 -4.58 -18.87 -2.21
C GLY A 63 -5.17 -20.05 -2.97
N ASP A 64 -5.17 -21.23 -2.32
CA ASP A 64 -5.59 -22.49 -2.92
C ASP A 64 -6.57 -23.24 -2.01
N GLY A 65 -7.43 -24.06 -2.62
CA GLY A 65 -8.37 -24.93 -1.91
C GLY A 65 -9.34 -24.14 -1.02
N GLN A 66 -9.37 -24.52 0.27
CA GLN A 66 -10.24 -23.87 1.27
C GLN A 66 -9.68 -22.54 1.79
N ASN A 67 -8.41 -22.23 1.49
CA ASN A 67 -7.74 -21.00 1.92
C ASN A 67 -7.81 -19.89 0.88
N LYS A 68 -8.80 -19.92 0.00
CA LYS A 68 -9.03 -18.86 -0.97
C LYS A 68 -9.51 -17.59 -0.27
N VAL A 69 -8.85 -16.47 -0.57
CA VAL A 69 -9.21 -15.13 -0.10
C VAL A 69 -9.71 -14.30 -1.28
N LYS A 70 -10.88 -13.69 -1.13
CA LYS A 70 -11.50 -12.85 -2.15
C LYS A 70 -10.95 -11.44 -2.06
N ILE A 71 -10.34 -10.99 -3.13
CA ILE A 71 -9.63 -9.71 -3.21
C ILE A 71 -10.33 -8.78 -4.18
N SER A 72 -10.43 -7.52 -3.79
CA SER A 72 -10.66 -6.41 -4.72
C SER A 72 -9.42 -5.54 -4.79
N LEU A 73 -9.14 -5.02 -5.98
CA LEU A 73 -8.01 -4.16 -6.25
C LEU A 73 -8.55 -2.87 -6.88
N VAL A 74 -8.24 -1.73 -6.26
CA VAL A 74 -8.73 -0.42 -6.67
C VAL A 74 -7.55 0.51 -6.87
N ARG A 75 -7.55 1.22 -8.00
CA ARG A 75 -6.53 2.19 -8.31
C ARG A 75 -6.92 3.57 -7.80
N CYS A 76 -6.03 4.20 -7.05
CA CYS A 76 -6.15 5.57 -6.55
C CYS A 76 -5.34 6.53 -7.43
N SER A 77 -5.66 7.82 -7.35
CA SER A 77 -4.78 8.88 -7.88
C SER A 77 -3.63 9.16 -6.93
N LYS A 78 -2.51 9.68 -7.47
CA LYS A 78 -1.35 10.09 -6.68
C LYS A 78 -1.72 11.13 -5.61
N GLY A 79 -1.09 10.98 -4.44
CA GLY A 79 -1.25 11.88 -3.31
C GLY A 79 -2.51 11.62 -2.49
N SER A 80 -2.63 12.33 -1.36
CA SER A 80 -3.67 12.08 -0.35
C SER A 80 -4.86 13.05 -0.40
N ILE A 81 -4.76 14.17 -1.12
CA ILE A 81 -5.70 15.31 -0.98
C ILE A 81 -6.69 15.48 -2.15
N HIS A 82 -6.44 14.88 -3.30
CA HIS A 82 -7.29 15.04 -4.49
C HIS A 82 -8.58 14.21 -4.45
N VAL A 83 -9.54 14.51 -5.33
CA VAL A 83 -10.87 13.87 -5.36
C VAL A 83 -10.80 12.34 -5.43
N ASN A 84 -9.85 11.79 -6.20
CA ASN A 84 -9.61 10.35 -6.32
C ASN A 84 -8.37 9.89 -5.54
N ALA A 85 -7.95 10.65 -4.54
CA ALA A 85 -6.83 10.31 -3.69
C ALA A 85 -7.15 9.10 -2.80
N ALA A 86 -6.11 8.44 -2.30
CA ALA A 86 -6.22 7.21 -1.52
C ALA A 86 -7.25 7.31 -0.39
N GLN A 87 -7.32 8.44 0.32
CA GLN A 87 -8.27 8.66 1.41
C GLN A 87 -9.74 8.56 0.97
N ASN A 88 -10.10 9.28 -0.09
CA ASN A 88 -11.49 9.31 -0.56
C ASN A 88 -11.89 7.98 -1.18
N VAL A 89 -10.98 7.39 -1.96
CA VAL A 89 -11.18 6.07 -2.56
C VAL A 89 -11.31 5.00 -1.47
N ALA A 90 -10.42 4.99 -0.49
CA ALA A 90 -10.48 4.05 0.63
C ALA A 90 -11.80 4.14 1.39
N ARG A 91 -12.23 5.36 1.74
CA ARG A 91 -13.51 5.59 2.43
C ARG A 91 -14.69 5.07 1.62
N THR A 92 -14.74 5.39 0.33
CA THR A 92 -15.81 4.95 -0.58
C THR A 92 -15.77 3.43 -0.75
N ALA A 93 -14.60 2.86 -1.00
CA ALA A 93 -14.44 1.43 -1.21
C ALA A 93 -14.78 0.62 0.04
N ILE A 94 -14.38 1.07 1.24
CA ILE A 94 -14.76 0.42 2.50
C ILE A 94 -16.29 0.42 2.67
N LYS A 95 -16.95 1.55 2.40
CA LYS A 95 -18.41 1.67 2.52
C LYS A 95 -19.14 0.79 1.51
N THR A 96 -18.65 0.73 0.27
CA THR A 96 -19.29 0.04 -0.85
C THR A 96 -18.99 -1.46 -0.83
N LEU A 97 -17.72 -1.86 -0.70
CA LEU A 97 -17.26 -3.24 -0.79
C LEU A 97 -17.25 -3.97 0.56
N LYS A 98 -17.24 -3.24 1.66
CA LYS A 98 -17.25 -3.77 3.05
C LYS A 98 -16.17 -4.84 3.30
N PRO A 99 -14.89 -4.58 2.93
CA PRO A 99 -13.82 -5.55 3.12
C PRO A 99 -13.54 -5.80 4.61
N LYS A 100 -12.99 -6.98 4.95
CA LYS A 100 -12.52 -7.29 6.30
C LYS A 100 -11.17 -6.63 6.60
N ALA A 101 -10.37 -6.38 5.55
CA ALA A 101 -9.04 -5.78 5.63
C ALA A 101 -8.77 -4.87 4.43
N VAL A 102 -7.97 -3.82 4.66
CA VAL A 102 -7.50 -2.89 3.62
C VAL A 102 -5.99 -2.81 3.70
N PHE A 103 -5.33 -2.89 2.55
CA PHE A 103 -3.90 -2.69 2.40
C PHE A 103 -3.63 -1.67 1.31
N SER A 104 -2.80 -0.68 1.60
CA SER A 104 -2.14 0.12 0.57
C SER A 104 -0.87 -0.61 0.14
N VAL A 105 -0.75 -0.90 -1.14
CA VAL A 105 0.38 -1.62 -1.73
C VAL A 105 1.08 -0.68 -2.69
N GLY A 106 2.36 -0.42 -2.44
CA GLY A 106 3.09 0.53 -3.25
C GLY A 106 4.58 0.56 -3.00
N CYS A 107 5.24 1.46 -3.69
CA CYS A 107 6.66 1.70 -3.52
C CYS A 107 6.89 2.82 -2.51
N CYS A 108 7.87 2.65 -1.64
CA CYS A 108 8.28 3.69 -0.68
C CYS A 108 9.76 4.01 -0.84
N ALA A 109 10.14 5.24 -0.49
CA ALA A 109 11.55 5.62 -0.43
C ALA A 109 12.16 5.23 0.91
N GLY A 110 13.35 4.61 0.89
CA GLY A 110 14.11 4.32 2.10
C GLY A 110 14.57 5.61 2.79
N LEU A 111 14.05 5.89 3.97
CA LEU A 111 14.46 7.05 4.75
C LEU A 111 15.86 6.86 5.34
N ASN A 112 16.22 5.66 5.71
CA ASN A 112 17.52 5.31 6.29
C ASN A 112 18.15 4.12 5.56
N LYS A 113 19.16 4.40 4.72
CA LYS A 113 19.87 3.40 3.91
C LYS A 113 20.60 2.32 4.72
N THR A 114 20.86 2.56 6.02
CA THR A 114 21.49 1.55 6.89
C THR A 114 20.45 0.58 7.47
N LYS A 115 19.19 0.99 7.54
CA LYS A 115 18.09 0.18 8.06
C LYS A 115 17.37 -0.60 6.95
N ALA A 116 17.06 0.07 5.83
CA ALA A 116 16.39 -0.54 4.68
C ALA A 116 17.17 -0.27 3.39
N LYS A 117 17.30 -1.28 2.55
CA LYS A 117 17.99 -1.23 1.26
C LYS A 117 16.99 -1.24 0.12
N LEU A 118 17.43 -0.83 -1.06
CA LEU A 118 16.63 -0.95 -2.27
C LEU A 118 16.28 -2.44 -2.51
N GLY A 119 15.00 -2.68 -2.76
CA GLY A 119 14.45 -4.03 -2.95
C GLY A 119 13.96 -4.70 -1.65
N ASP A 120 14.22 -4.13 -0.47
CA ASP A 120 13.61 -4.62 0.76
C ASP A 120 12.09 -4.40 0.76
N VAL A 121 11.36 -5.27 1.46
CA VAL A 121 9.92 -5.16 1.68
C VAL A 121 9.67 -4.55 3.06
N VAL A 122 8.82 -3.53 3.10
CA VAL A 122 8.47 -2.84 4.35
C VAL A 122 6.98 -3.05 4.64
N ILE A 123 6.66 -3.68 5.75
CA ILE A 123 5.29 -3.83 6.25
C ILE A 123 5.11 -2.87 7.41
N SER A 124 4.20 -1.91 7.25
CA SER A 124 3.95 -0.89 8.25
C SER A 124 3.23 -1.47 9.47
N ALA A 125 3.87 -1.41 10.63
CA ALA A 125 3.24 -1.63 11.92
C ALA A 125 2.82 -0.30 12.57
N LYS A 126 3.40 0.80 12.10
CA LYS A 126 3.21 2.14 12.60
C LYS A 126 3.31 3.16 11.48
N LEU A 127 2.30 4.00 11.36
CA LEU A 127 2.26 5.09 10.39
C LEU A 127 2.35 6.42 11.13
N SER A 128 3.33 7.24 10.78
CA SER A 128 3.51 8.57 11.38
C SER A 128 3.38 9.63 10.29
N THR A 129 2.47 10.58 10.48
CA THR A 129 2.29 11.68 9.53
C THR A 129 3.37 12.74 9.74
N PHE A 130 3.83 13.33 8.65
CA PHE A 130 4.66 14.53 8.66
C PHE A 130 4.08 15.52 7.62
N GLY A 131 4.21 16.81 7.83
CA GLY A 131 3.71 17.79 6.86
C GLY A 131 3.19 19.08 7.48
N ASP A 132 2.62 19.00 8.66
CA ASP A 132 2.20 20.20 9.38
C ASP A 132 3.40 20.77 10.14
N LYS A 133 3.97 21.85 9.61
CA LYS A 133 5.08 22.56 10.24
C LYS A 133 4.52 23.57 11.23
N MET A 134 4.57 23.28 12.50
CA MET A 134 4.37 24.29 13.53
C MET A 134 5.68 25.03 13.77
N VAL A 135 5.61 26.36 13.81
CA VAL A 135 6.75 27.20 14.23
C VAL A 135 6.65 27.42 15.74
N VAL A 136 7.48 26.72 16.50
CA VAL A 136 7.57 26.90 17.94
C VAL A 136 8.96 27.47 18.24
N HIS A 137 9.02 28.67 18.81
CA HIS A 137 10.28 29.37 19.17
C HIS A 137 11.29 29.41 18.00
N ASP A 138 10.88 29.89 16.83
CA ASP A 138 11.68 29.95 15.59
C ASP A 138 12.23 28.62 15.07
N GLN A 139 11.85 27.52 15.66
CA GLN A 139 12.17 26.18 15.17
C GLN A 139 10.95 25.55 14.50
N ARG A 140 11.16 25.08 13.28
CA ARG A 140 10.13 24.28 12.57
C ARG A 140 10.09 22.88 13.17
N GLN A 141 9.01 22.57 13.86
CA GLN A 141 8.68 21.22 14.30
C GLN A 141 7.57 20.66 13.43
N TRP A 142 7.69 19.38 13.09
CA TRP A 142 6.63 18.66 12.41
C TRP A 142 5.58 18.27 13.45
N ASP A 143 4.34 18.66 13.24
CA ASP A 143 3.21 18.14 14.01
C ASP A 143 2.76 16.85 13.32
N GLY A 144 3.15 15.71 13.87
CA GLY A 144 2.88 14.39 13.32
C GLY A 144 1.97 13.58 14.21
N ARG A 145 0.92 13.00 13.64
CA ARG A 145 0.11 11.98 14.31
C ARG A 145 0.71 10.61 14.04
N THR A 146 0.64 9.75 15.03
CA THR A 146 1.07 8.37 14.91
C THR A 146 -0.12 7.45 15.07
N LEU A 147 -0.24 6.50 14.14
CA LEU A 147 -1.27 5.46 14.14
C LEU A 147 -0.56 4.10 14.18
N ASP A 148 -0.91 3.30 15.19
CA ASP A 148 -0.46 1.92 15.26
C ASP A 148 -1.46 1.00 14.53
N VAL A 149 -0.94 -0.04 13.90
CA VAL A 149 -1.78 -1.09 13.33
C VAL A 149 -2.61 -1.78 14.43
N SER A 150 -3.81 -2.22 14.11
CA SER A 150 -4.66 -2.91 15.07
C SER A 150 -3.97 -4.15 15.65
N ARG A 151 -4.29 -4.53 16.92
CA ARG A 151 -3.69 -5.71 17.56
C ARG A 151 -3.83 -6.98 16.76
N LYS A 152 -4.97 -7.17 16.08
CA LYS A 152 -5.21 -8.35 15.22
C LYS A 152 -4.24 -8.38 14.05
N PHE A 153 -4.06 -7.26 13.37
CA PHE A 153 -3.10 -7.15 12.28
C PHE A 153 -1.65 -7.21 12.75
N GLY A 154 -1.32 -6.64 13.91
CA GLY A 154 0.03 -6.69 14.45
C GLY A 154 0.54 -8.11 14.66
N SER A 155 -0.32 -9.03 15.13
CA SER A 155 0.06 -10.45 15.24
C SER A 155 0.24 -11.13 13.89
N LEU A 156 -0.62 -10.82 12.91
CA LEU A 156 -0.50 -11.35 11.55
C LEU A 156 0.77 -10.86 10.84
N ILE A 157 1.09 -9.56 10.98
CA ILE A 157 2.29 -8.97 10.39
C ILE A 157 3.56 -9.64 10.90
N LYS A 158 3.63 -9.99 12.18
CA LYS A 158 4.79 -10.68 12.76
C LYS A 158 5.09 -12.01 12.09
N SER A 159 4.07 -12.74 11.64
CA SER A 159 4.19 -14.05 11.00
C SER A 159 4.05 -14.00 9.47
N ALA A 160 3.64 -12.88 8.89
CA ALA A 160 3.24 -12.78 7.49
C ALA A 160 4.31 -13.22 6.48
N ALA A 161 5.57 -13.13 6.86
CA ALA A 161 6.68 -13.50 5.97
C ALA A 161 7.43 -14.77 6.44
N ASP A 162 6.87 -15.54 7.38
CA ASP A 162 7.50 -16.78 7.82
C ASP A 162 7.49 -17.78 6.66
N GLY A 163 8.70 -18.23 6.27
CA GLY A 163 8.88 -19.13 5.13
C GLY A 163 8.72 -18.49 3.74
N TRP A 164 8.37 -17.20 3.65
CA TRP A 164 8.28 -16.52 2.36
C TRP A 164 9.67 -16.31 1.74
N LYS A 165 9.75 -16.54 0.44
CA LYS A 165 10.94 -16.25 -0.37
C LYS A 165 10.55 -15.27 -1.46
N ALA A 166 11.39 -14.24 -1.67
CA ALA A 166 11.15 -13.28 -2.72
C ALA A 166 11.10 -13.98 -4.09
N PRO A 167 10.06 -13.74 -4.91
CA PRO A 167 9.91 -14.37 -6.23
C PRO A 167 10.82 -13.68 -7.26
N LEU A 168 12.13 -13.69 -7.00
CA LEU A 168 13.13 -13.10 -7.87
C LEU A 168 13.33 -13.95 -9.13
N LYS A 169 13.54 -13.28 -10.26
CA LYS A 169 13.83 -13.95 -11.54
C LYS A 169 15.08 -14.82 -11.46
N ASN A 170 16.12 -14.32 -10.76
CA ASN A 170 17.38 -15.01 -10.50
C ASN A 170 17.64 -15.05 -8.98
N PRO A 171 17.09 -16.02 -8.24
CA PRO A 171 17.21 -16.06 -6.78
C PRO A 171 18.64 -16.28 -6.27
N HIS A 172 19.54 -16.84 -7.10
CA HIS A 172 20.94 -17.08 -6.74
C HIS A 172 21.84 -15.84 -6.90
N ASP A 173 21.50 -14.94 -7.84
CA ASP A 173 22.28 -13.74 -8.15
C ASP A 173 21.54 -12.44 -7.74
N GLY A 174 20.33 -12.57 -7.23
CA GLY A 174 19.48 -11.45 -6.82
C GLY A 174 19.86 -10.87 -5.46
N PRO A 175 19.41 -9.64 -5.17
CA PRO A 175 19.60 -9.05 -3.85
C PRO A 175 18.93 -9.90 -2.77
N ASN A 176 19.58 -10.00 -1.60
CA ASN A 176 18.97 -10.60 -0.43
C ASN A 176 17.87 -9.67 0.07
N VAL A 177 16.62 -9.98 -0.25
CA VAL A 177 15.45 -9.18 0.11
C VAL A 177 15.13 -9.39 1.59
N LYS A 178 15.25 -8.33 2.36
CA LYS A 178 14.86 -8.31 3.77
C LYS A 178 13.42 -7.82 3.91
N ILE A 179 12.66 -8.47 4.80
CA ILE A 179 11.30 -8.05 5.15
C ILE A 179 11.31 -7.39 6.52
N HIS A 180 10.94 -6.12 6.55
CA HIS A 180 10.80 -5.32 7.77
C HIS A 180 9.35 -5.40 8.24
N ARG A 181 9.09 -6.17 9.30
CA ARG A 181 7.73 -6.51 9.77
C ARG A 181 7.19 -5.59 10.87
N ASP A 182 8.04 -4.77 11.43
CA ASP A 182 7.69 -3.88 12.57
C ASP A 182 8.16 -2.47 12.25
N ALA A 183 7.82 -2.01 11.04
CA ALA A 183 8.33 -0.78 10.50
C ALA A 183 7.45 0.41 10.87
N GLU A 184 8.10 1.52 11.22
CA GLU A 184 7.48 2.83 11.17
C GLU A 184 7.70 3.42 9.78
N ILE A 185 6.60 3.75 9.09
CA ILE A 185 6.60 4.45 7.81
C ILE A 185 6.14 5.89 8.05
N LEU A 186 6.84 6.83 7.45
CA LEU A 186 6.38 8.22 7.40
C LEU A 186 5.50 8.43 6.19
N THR A 187 4.41 9.15 6.38
CA THR A 187 3.52 9.59 5.31
C THR A 187 3.29 11.08 5.36
N GLY A 188 3.19 11.72 4.22
CA GLY A 188 2.94 13.16 4.15
C GLY A 188 2.63 13.64 2.74
N VAL A 189 2.02 14.81 2.64
CA VAL A 189 1.65 15.44 1.37
C VAL A 189 2.83 16.10 0.65
N GLU A 190 3.89 16.39 1.37
CA GLU A 190 5.07 17.06 0.82
C GLU A 190 6.06 16.05 0.25
N VAL A 191 6.56 16.32 -0.95
CA VAL A 191 7.65 15.54 -1.55
C VAL A 191 8.97 15.90 -0.87
N VAL A 192 9.57 14.95 -0.20
CA VAL A 192 10.89 15.12 0.43
C VAL A 192 11.99 14.85 -0.59
N ASN A 193 12.53 15.91 -1.18
CA ASN A 193 13.55 15.82 -2.22
C ASN A 193 14.92 16.39 -1.81
N SER A 194 15.06 16.89 -0.58
CA SER A 194 16.32 17.45 -0.09
C SER A 194 16.98 16.59 0.98
N LEU A 195 18.32 16.48 0.91
CA LEU A 195 19.11 15.79 1.94
C LEU A 195 18.97 16.44 3.32
N LYS A 196 18.72 17.76 3.37
CA LYS A 196 18.54 18.50 4.62
C LYS A 196 17.25 18.06 5.30
N GLU A 197 16.15 17.97 4.56
CA GLU A 197 14.85 17.51 5.08
C GLU A 197 14.90 16.04 5.50
N CYS A 198 15.48 15.18 4.67
CA CYS A 198 15.71 13.78 5.05
C CYS A 198 16.48 13.64 6.38
N LYS A 199 17.54 14.45 6.59
CA LYS A 199 18.29 14.44 7.85
C LYS A 199 17.44 14.93 9.03
N GLN A 200 16.61 15.93 8.83
CA GLN A 200 15.71 16.47 9.84
C GLN A 200 14.64 15.45 10.23
N LEU A 201 13.98 14.82 9.25
CA LEU A 201 13.01 13.74 9.49
C LEU A 201 13.61 12.56 10.25
N ARG A 202 14.83 12.12 9.88
CA ARG A 202 15.54 11.06 10.62
C ARG A 202 15.82 11.41 12.08
N ARG A 203 16.10 12.67 12.39
CA ARG A 203 16.32 13.12 13.78
C ARG A 203 15.04 13.10 14.58
N GLN A 204 13.95 13.53 13.96
CA GLN A 204 12.65 13.62 14.62
C GLN A 204 11.94 12.26 14.72
N PHE A 205 12.08 11.42 13.69
CA PHE A 205 11.50 10.08 13.63
C PHE A 205 12.60 9.01 13.52
N PRO A 206 13.36 8.77 14.59
CA PRO A 206 14.55 7.90 14.55
C PRO A 206 14.21 6.43 14.28
N GLN A 207 12.98 6.02 14.51
CA GLN A 207 12.53 4.65 14.26
C GLN A 207 12.02 4.45 12.82
N ALA A 208 11.62 5.51 12.13
CA ALA A 208 11.13 5.42 10.77
C ALA A 208 12.21 4.93 9.81
N ILE A 209 11.83 4.01 8.91
CA ILE A 209 12.74 3.41 7.94
C ILE A 209 12.37 3.76 6.50
N ALA A 210 11.13 4.10 6.24
CA ALA A 210 10.62 4.44 4.92
C ALA A 210 9.72 5.67 4.96
N ILE A 211 9.50 6.25 3.80
CA ILE A 211 8.63 7.39 3.56
C ILE A 211 7.80 7.14 2.30
N GLU A 212 6.53 7.49 2.36
CA GLU A 212 5.59 7.39 1.24
C GLU A 212 4.61 8.58 1.27
N GLN A 213 3.71 8.69 0.31
CA GLN A 213 2.86 9.88 0.14
C GLN A 213 1.35 9.58 0.11
N GLU A 214 0.96 8.33 0.07
CA GLU A 214 -0.43 7.89 -0.13
C GLU A 214 -1.14 7.48 1.19
N GLY A 215 -0.40 7.13 2.22
CA GLY A 215 -0.93 6.60 3.48
C GLY A 215 -1.55 7.62 4.43
N GLN A 216 -1.55 8.91 4.08
CA GLN A 216 -2.18 9.97 4.88
C GLN A 216 -3.73 10.00 4.67
N GLY A 217 -4.30 8.87 4.39
CA GLY A 217 -5.73 8.69 4.16
C GLY A 217 -6.52 8.22 5.37
#